data_75ffe33023f8623ffc1ba11b7ce8b532
#
_entry.id   75ffe33023f8623ffc1ba11b7ce8b532
#
_cell.length_a   1.000
_cell.length_b   1.000
_cell.length_c   1.000
_cell.angle_alpha   90.00
_cell.angle_beta   90.00
_cell.angle_gamma   90.00
#
_symmetry.space_group_name_H-M   'P 1'
#
loop_
_entity.id
_entity.type
_entity.pdbx_description
1 polymer ?
#
loop_
_entity_poly.entity_id
_entity_poly.type
_entity_poly.pdbx_seq_one_letter_code
_entity_poly.pdbx_strand_id
1 'polypeptide(L)'
;MLVIDNFVGDTLKRLEQIAPLNCLDIRSYKKNRKIVIEKLEEGYNLYEEGFHEEVFYDLSKEEIKKLLKIIEKREFPRSNKLRLYVLDSRESSVARANYRQEVEEEEQELEKVFLKCPYNFFTPIKSLLEEQGGEIINVDFREEVGIQMLLNEGVYSLLKEYVKDEQNIELYTYY
;
A
#
# COMPACT_ATOMS: atom_id res chain seq x y z
N MET A 1 1.46 -15.44 -5.92
CA MET A 1 1.60 -15.55 -4.47
C MET A 1 2.50 -16.74 -4.18
N LEU A 2 3.44 -16.63 -3.25
CA LEU A 2 4.42 -17.67 -2.91
C LEU A 2 4.10 -18.18 -1.51
N VAL A 3 4.08 -19.49 -1.32
CA VAL A 3 3.90 -20.12 0.00
C VAL A 3 5.28 -20.36 0.59
N ILE A 4 5.46 -20.08 1.88
CA ILE A 4 6.79 -20.07 2.49
C ILE A 4 7.39 -21.46 2.68
N ASP A 5 6.57 -22.51 2.69
CA ASP A 5 7.03 -23.88 2.96
C ASP A 5 8.13 -24.38 1.99
N ASN A 6 8.22 -23.79 0.80
CA ASN A 6 9.27 -24.09 -0.18
C ASN A 6 9.87 -22.79 -0.77
N PHE A 7 10.02 -21.75 0.05
CA PHE A 7 10.45 -20.41 -0.37
C PHE A 7 11.68 -20.43 -1.28
N VAL A 8 12.75 -21.08 -0.84
CA VAL A 8 14.02 -21.14 -1.58
C VAL A 8 13.87 -21.86 -2.92
N GLY A 9 13.19 -23.02 -2.92
CA GLY A 9 13.00 -23.82 -4.12
C GLY A 9 12.15 -23.10 -5.17
N ASP A 10 11.03 -22.53 -4.75
CA ASP A 10 10.12 -21.82 -5.64
C ASP A 10 10.73 -20.52 -6.17
N THR A 11 11.49 -19.80 -5.34
CA THR A 11 12.22 -18.60 -5.77
C THR A 11 13.26 -18.93 -6.84
N LEU A 12 14.10 -19.95 -6.61
CA LEU A 12 15.10 -20.38 -7.59
C LEU A 12 14.46 -20.83 -8.90
N LYS A 13 13.39 -21.62 -8.83
CA LYS A 13 12.64 -22.02 -10.02
C LYS A 13 12.11 -20.85 -10.82
N ARG A 14 11.62 -19.82 -10.14
CA ARG A 14 11.15 -18.58 -10.80
C ARG A 14 12.27 -17.80 -11.44
N LEU A 15 13.41 -17.66 -10.75
CA LEU A 15 14.61 -17.01 -11.28
C LEU A 15 15.14 -17.69 -12.56
N GLU A 16 15.02 -19.02 -12.66
CA GLU A 16 15.38 -19.74 -13.89
C GLU A 16 14.46 -19.37 -15.07
N GLN A 17 13.20 -19.07 -14.81
CA GLN A 17 12.16 -18.82 -15.82
C GLN A 17 12.12 -17.39 -16.35
N ILE A 18 12.65 -16.41 -15.60
CA ILE A 18 12.68 -15.02 -16.06
C ILE A 18 13.87 -14.76 -16.98
N ALA A 19 13.74 -13.75 -17.85
CA ALA A 19 14.83 -13.33 -18.72
C ALA A 19 15.96 -12.63 -17.93
N PRO A 20 17.20 -12.59 -18.44
CA PRO A 20 18.23 -11.72 -17.90
C PRO A 20 17.75 -10.26 -17.81
N LEU A 21 18.25 -9.53 -16.85
CA LEU A 21 17.89 -8.14 -16.45
C LEU A 21 16.49 -7.98 -15.86
N ASN A 22 15.64 -9.01 -15.89
CA ASN A 22 14.38 -9.00 -15.17
C ASN A 22 14.61 -9.26 -13.68
N CYS A 23 13.69 -8.76 -12.88
CA CYS A 23 13.74 -8.86 -11.42
C CYS A 23 12.59 -9.70 -10.84
N LEU A 24 12.87 -10.36 -9.75
CA LEU A 24 11.90 -11.01 -8.90
C LEU A 24 11.76 -10.18 -7.61
N ASP A 25 10.62 -9.51 -7.44
CA ASP A 25 10.30 -8.72 -6.26
C ASP A 25 9.43 -9.55 -5.31
N ILE A 26 9.92 -9.81 -4.13
CA ILE A 26 9.28 -10.64 -3.10
C ILE A 26 9.04 -9.80 -1.86
N ARG A 27 7.78 -9.73 -1.42
CA ARG A 27 7.36 -8.87 -0.30
C ARG A 27 6.57 -9.64 0.75
N SER A 28 6.73 -9.24 2.00
CA SER A 28 5.82 -9.68 3.07
C SER A 28 4.38 -9.27 2.75
N TYR A 29 3.40 -9.88 3.40
CA TYR A 29 1.98 -9.53 3.21
C TYR A 29 1.71 -8.05 3.57
N LYS A 30 2.33 -7.57 4.66
CA LYS A 30 2.27 -6.17 5.11
C LYS A 30 3.14 -5.22 4.27
N LYS A 31 3.94 -5.74 3.33
CA LYS A 31 4.82 -5.01 2.39
C LYS A 31 5.93 -4.16 3.02
N ASN A 32 6.09 -4.24 4.31
CA ASN A 32 7.14 -3.55 5.07
C ASN A 32 8.50 -4.23 4.99
N ARG A 33 8.61 -5.35 4.25
CA ARG A 33 9.83 -6.08 3.99
C ARG A 33 9.83 -6.57 2.57
N LYS A 34 10.92 -6.33 1.89
CA LYS A 34 11.07 -6.61 0.47
C LYS A 34 12.47 -7.14 0.18
N ILE A 35 12.56 -8.11 -0.70
CA ILE A 35 13.78 -8.46 -1.39
C ILE A 35 13.54 -8.37 -2.90
N VAL A 36 14.52 -7.84 -3.60
CA VAL A 36 14.53 -7.81 -5.07
C VAL A 36 15.73 -8.60 -5.55
N ILE A 37 15.50 -9.54 -6.45
CA ILE A 37 16.54 -10.35 -7.04
C ILE A 37 16.55 -10.06 -8.52
N GLU A 38 17.63 -9.45 -8.99
CA GLU A 38 17.89 -9.19 -10.39
C GLU A 38 18.66 -10.36 -10.99
N LYS A 39 18.18 -10.88 -12.10
CA LYS A 39 18.90 -11.91 -12.85
C LYS A 39 19.86 -11.26 -13.84
N LEU A 40 21.11 -11.59 -13.76
CA LEU A 40 22.13 -11.17 -14.71
C LEU A 40 22.28 -12.20 -15.83
N GLU A 41 23.12 -11.93 -16.83
CA GLU A 41 23.54 -12.93 -17.83
C GLU A 41 24.26 -14.11 -17.16
N GLU A 42 25.15 -13.78 -16.20
CA GLU A 42 25.83 -14.75 -15.37
C GLU A 42 25.67 -14.33 -13.89
N GLY A 43 24.77 -15.00 -13.14
CA GLY A 43 24.58 -14.76 -11.72
C GLY A 43 23.37 -13.88 -11.37
N TYR A 44 23.42 -13.31 -10.18
CA TYR A 44 22.31 -12.58 -9.60
C TYR A 44 22.79 -11.43 -8.70
N ASN A 45 22.05 -10.33 -8.69
CA ASN A 45 22.15 -9.33 -7.64
C ASN A 45 20.95 -9.49 -6.69
N LEU A 46 21.15 -9.26 -5.40
CA LEU A 46 20.08 -9.28 -4.40
C LEU A 46 20.11 -8.00 -3.59
N TYR A 47 18.96 -7.39 -3.46
CA TYR A 47 18.70 -6.17 -2.70
C TYR A 47 17.72 -6.51 -1.59
N GLU A 48 18.13 -6.35 -0.34
CA GLU A 48 17.33 -6.59 0.84
C GLU A 48 16.88 -5.25 1.43
N GLU A 49 15.59 -5.07 1.56
CA GLU A 49 14.97 -3.86 2.11
C GLU A 49 13.90 -4.31 3.14
N GLY A 50 14.27 -4.28 4.42
CA GLY A 50 13.41 -4.81 5.48
C GLY A 50 13.94 -4.50 6.87
N PHE A 51 14.19 -5.52 7.67
CA PHE A 51 14.93 -5.37 8.93
C PHE A 51 16.39 -5.03 8.70
N HIS A 52 16.92 -5.49 7.57
CA HIS A 52 18.26 -5.21 7.10
C HIS A 52 18.16 -4.53 5.75
N GLU A 53 19.11 -3.62 5.51
CA GLU A 53 19.29 -2.96 4.22
C GLU A 53 20.67 -3.38 3.72
N GLU A 54 20.69 -4.43 2.91
CA GLU A 54 21.92 -5.02 2.39
C GLU A 54 21.82 -5.25 0.88
N VAL A 55 22.96 -5.13 0.20
CA VAL A 55 23.04 -5.40 -1.24
C VAL A 55 24.15 -6.39 -1.50
N PHE A 56 23.84 -7.40 -2.29
CA PHE A 56 24.78 -8.45 -2.68
C PHE A 56 24.86 -8.49 -4.19
N TYR A 57 26.06 -8.45 -4.73
CA TYR A 57 26.31 -8.41 -6.17
C TYR A 57 26.96 -9.70 -6.66
N ASP A 58 26.77 -10.00 -7.95
CA ASP A 58 27.44 -11.08 -8.68
C ASP A 58 27.37 -12.45 -8.01
N LEU A 59 26.23 -12.75 -7.36
CA LEU A 59 26.01 -14.01 -6.66
C LEU A 59 25.87 -15.18 -7.66
N SER A 60 26.60 -16.25 -7.40
CA SER A 60 26.36 -17.53 -8.05
C SER A 60 25.04 -18.17 -7.58
N LYS A 61 24.59 -19.18 -8.31
CA LYS A 61 23.36 -19.94 -7.95
C LYS A 61 23.46 -20.58 -6.56
N GLU A 62 24.64 -21.04 -6.16
CA GLU A 62 24.89 -21.64 -4.87
C GLU A 62 24.88 -20.61 -3.74
N GLU A 63 25.42 -19.41 -3.99
CA GLU A 63 25.45 -18.32 -3.02
C GLU A 63 24.07 -17.74 -2.79
N ILE A 64 23.31 -17.45 -3.84
CA ILE A 64 21.94 -16.96 -3.69
C ILE A 64 21.05 -17.97 -2.97
N LYS A 65 21.23 -19.29 -3.22
CA LYS A 65 20.51 -20.33 -2.50
C LYS A 65 20.80 -20.34 -1.00
N LYS A 66 22.07 -20.13 -0.60
CA LYS A 66 22.45 -20.03 0.81
C LYS A 66 21.91 -18.76 1.45
N LEU A 67 22.00 -17.65 0.74
CA LEU A 67 21.53 -16.35 1.20
C LEU A 67 20.00 -16.33 1.39
N LEU A 68 19.24 -16.88 0.46
CA LEU A 68 17.78 -17.00 0.58
C LEU A 68 17.33 -17.77 1.82
N LYS A 69 18.07 -18.81 2.26
CA LYS A 69 17.78 -19.52 3.52
C LYS A 69 17.97 -18.67 4.77
N ILE A 70 18.93 -17.75 4.71
CA ILE A 70 19.18 -16.79 5.80
C ILE A 70 18.09 -15.74 5.82
N ILE A 71 17.78 -15.16 4.67
CA ILE A 71 16.76 -14.11 4.49
C ILE A 71 15.37 -14.62 4.87
N GLU A 72 15.02 -15.85 4.49
CA GLU A 72 13.74 -16.47 4.86
C GLU A 72 13.49 -16.39 6.37
N LYS A 73 14.50 -16.74 7.17
CA LYS A 73 14.41 -16.72 8.63
C LYS A 73 14.50 -15.33 9.22
N ARG A 74 15.24 -14.43 8.58
CA ARG A 74 15.54 -13.09 9.06
C ARG A 74 14.39 -12.11 8.73
N GLU A 75 13.95 -12.11 7.48
CA GLU A 75 12.96 -11.15 6.99
C GLU A 75 11.52 -11.68 7.04
N PHE A 76 11.32 -12.97 6.92
CA PHE A 76 9.99 -13.56 6.83
C PHE A 76 9.64 -14.57 7.94
N PRO A 77 10.10 -14.42 9.20
CA PRO A 77 10.03 -15.47 10.23
C PRO A 77 8.61 -15.90 10.63
N ARG A 78 7.60 -15.11 10.31
CA ARG A 78 6.19 -15.37 10.65
C ARG A 78 5.26 -15.27 9.44
N SER A 79 5.82 -15.29 8.24
CA SER A 79 5.04 -15.13 7.02
C SER A 79 4.66 -16.51 6.47
N ASN A 80 3.38 -16.81 6.39
CA ASN A 80 2.90 -18.03 5.73
C ASN A 80 2.76 -17.84 4.21
N LYS A 81 2.61 -16.58 3.75
CA LYS A 81 2.43 -16.22 2.35
C LYS A 81 3.21 -14.97 2.03
N LEU A 82 3.86 -14.96 0.88
CA LEU A 82 4.57 -13.82 0.33
C LEU A 82 3.95 -13.39 -1.00
N ARG A 83 4.07 -12.11 -1.28
CA ARG A 83 3.73 -11.56 -2.60
C ARG A 83 4.95 -11.65 -3.48
N LEU A 84 4.75 -12.09 -4.71
CA LEU A 84 5.82 -12.25 -5.68
C LEU A 84 5.40 -11.57 -6.98
N TYR A 85 6.31 -10.77 -7.53
CA TYR A 85 6.13 -10.06 -8.79
C TYR A 85 7.36 -10.28 -9.67
N VAL A 86 7.11 -10.51 -10.95
CA VAL A 86 8.15 -10.48 -11.98
C VAL A 86 8.09 -9.10 -12.63
N LEU A 87 9.21 -8.42 -12.69
CA LEU A 87 9.34 -7.05 -13.19
C LEU A 87 10.45 -6.99 -14.23
N ASP A 88 10.30 -6.10 -15.19
CA ASP A 88 11.24 -5.96 -16.31
C ASP A 88 12.59 -5.33 -15.91
N SER A 89 12.61 -4.62 -14.76
CA SER A 89 13.84 -4.02 -14.24
C SER A 89 13.74 -3.72 -12.74
N ARG A 90 14.87 -3.37 -12.13
CA ARG A 90 14.92 -2.91 -10.74
C ARG A 90 14.19 -1.57 -10.53
N GLU A 91 14.31 -0.66 -11.51
CA GLU A 91 13.62 0.65 -11.47
C GLU A 91 12.10 0.47 -11.37
N SER A 92 11.55 -0.54 -12.04
CA SER A 92 10.13 -0.91 -11.93
C SER A 92 9.74 -1.34 -10.51
N SER A 93 10.65 -1.98 -9.76
CA SER A 93 10.41 -2.31 -8.36
C SER A 93 10.42 -1.08 -7.46
N VAL A 94 11.33 -0.13 -7.70
CA VAL A 94 11.41 1.14 -6.98
C VAL A 94 10.19 2.01 -7.30
N ALA A 95 9.84 2.17 -8.57
CA ALA A 95 8.66 2.93 -9.00
C ALA A 95 7.37 2.38 -8.38
N ARG A 96 7.23 1.05 -8.30
CA ARG A 96 6.07 0.40 -7.66
C ARG A 96 6.02 0.60 -6.15
N ALA A 97 7.17 0.75 -5.49
CA ALA A 97 7.22 1.08 -4.07
C ALA A 97 6.79 2.54 -3.85
N ASN A 98 7.33 3.47 -4.65
CA ASN A 98 7.02 4.89 -4.56
C ASN A 98 5.54 5.18 -4.86
N TYR A 99 5.00 4.68 -5.97
CA TYR A 99 3.57 4.80 -6.28
C TYR A 99 2.66 4.35 -5.14
N ARG A 100 3.09 3.37 -4.39
CA ARG A 100 2.32 2.81 -3.29
C ARG A 100 2.47 3.57 -1.99
N GLN A 101 3.65 4.16 -1.75
CA GLN A 101 3.84 5.11 -0.65
C GLN A 101 2.98 6.36 -0.88
N GLU A 102 2.96 6.90 -2.09
CA GLU A 102 2.09 8.01 -2.48
C GLU A 102 0.60 7.68 -2.25
N VAL A 103 0.12 6.51 -2.66
CA VAL A 103 -1.28 6.08 -2.43
C VAL A 103 -1.55 5.78 -0.95
N GLU A 104 -0.60 5.20 -0.20
CA GLU A 104 -0.77 4.94 1.24
C GLU A 104 -0.66 6.24 2.06
N GLU A 105 0.10 7.25 1.60
CA GLU A 105 0.16 8.59 2.17
C GLU A 105 -1.13 9.36 1.88
N GLU A 106 -1.67 9.29 0.64
CA GLU A 106 -2.99 9.83 0.31
C GLU A 106 -4.12 9.18 1.12
N GLU A 107 -4.09 7.86 1.33
CA GLU A 107 -5.07 7.14 2.19
C GLU A 107 -4.89 7.47 3.69
N GLN A 108 -3.69 7.85 4.15
CA GLN A 108 -3.45 8.28 5.54
C GLN A 108 -3.85 9.72 5.80
N GLU A 109 -3.96 10.55 4.76
CA GLU A 109 -4.44 11.93 4.85
C GLU A 109 -5.97 12.04 4.84
N LEU A 110 -6.70 10.93 4.67
CA LEU A 110 -8.16 10.94 4.72
C LEU A 110 -8.65 10.90 6.17
N GLU A 111 -9.28 11.97 6.58
CA GLU A 111 -9.94 12.05 7.89
C GLU A 111 -11.33 11.39 7.84
N LYS A 112 -11.63 10.59 8.85
CA LYS A 112 -13.01 10.14 9.09
C LYS A 112 -13.79 11.25 9.72
N VAL A 113 -14.78 11.73 9.00
CA VAL A 113 -15.62 12.85 9.40
C VAL A 113 -17.05 12.39 9.57
N PHE A 114 -17.69 12.86 10.62
CA PHE A 114 -19.12 12.73 10.82
C PHE A 114 -19.77 14.10 10.77
N LEU A 115 -20.84 14.22 10.00
CA LEU A 115 -21.66 15.39 9.91
C LEU A 115 -23.10 15.04 10.24
N LYS A 116 -23.72 15.84 11.08
CA LYS A 116 -25.14 15.77 11.40
C LYS A 116 -25.81 17.05 10.96
N CYS A 117 -26.87 16.96 10.15
CA CYS A 117 -27.54 18.11 9.59
C CYS A 117 -29.04 17.88 9.38
N PRO A 118 -29.84 18.96 9.28
CA PRO A 118 -31.21 18.87 8.82
C PRO A 118 -31.31 18.36 7.37
N TYR A 119 -32.46 17.75 7.01
CA TYR A 119 -32.68 17.12 5.70
C TYR A 119 -32.45 18.05 4.50
N ASN A 120 -32.76 19.32 4.64
CA ASN A 120 -32.59 20.32 3.56
C ASN A 120 -31.12 20.56 3.19
N PHE A 121 -30.17 20.26 4.07
CA PHE A 121 -28.73 20.38 3.82
C PHE A 121 -28.11 19.14 3.18
N PHE A 122 -28.79 17.99 3.21
CA PHE A 122 -28.21 16.75 2.69
C PHE A 122 -27.83 16.85 1.20
N THR A 123 -28.73 17.29 0.35
CA THR A 123 -28.49 17.36 -1.10
C THR A 123 -27.37 18.34 -1.44
N PRO A 124 -27.34 19.60 -0.92
CA PRO A 124 -26.23 20.50 -1.14
C PRO A 124 -24.87 19.95 -0.68
N ILE A 125 -24.82 19.35 0.52
CA ILE A 125 -23.59 18.78 1.06
C ILE A 125 -23.14 17.59 0.24
N LYS A 126 -24.06 16.70 -0.15
CA LYS A 126 -23.74 15.56 -1.01
C LYS A 126 -23.16 16.04 -2.36
N SER A 127 -23.76 17.02 -2.99
CA SER A 127 -23.24 17.60 -4.24
C SER A 127 -21.86 18.20 -4.08
N LEU A 128 -21.64 18.95 -3.01
CA LEU A 128 -20.30 19.51 -2.68
C LEU A 128 -19.25 18.41 -2.55
N LEU A 129 -19.57 17.33 -1.83
CA LEU A 129 -18.64 16.20 -1.64
C LEU A 129 -18.34 15.47 -2.95
N GLU A 130 -19.37 15.20 -3.76
CA GLU A 130 -19.21 14.54 -5.06
C GLU A 130 -18.34 15.38 -6.02
N GLU A 131 -18.51 16.71 -6.03
CA GLU A 131 -17.73 17.62 -6.86
C GLU A 131 -16.26 17.75 -6.40
N GLN A 132 -16.02 17.66 -5.11
CA GLN A 132 -14.70 17.88 -4.51
C GLN A 132 -13.93 16.60 -4.20
N GLY A 133 -14.50 15.43 -4.53
CA GLY A 133 -13.87 14.12 -4.33
C GLY A 133 -13.94 13.58 -2.90
N GLY A 134 -14.90 14.04 -2.10
CA GLY A 134 -15.18 13.45 -0.79
C GLY A 134 -15.92 12.11 -0.95
N GLU A 135 -15.55 11.11 -0.14
CA GLU A 135 -16.18 9.79 -0.14
C GLU A 135 -17.20 9.66 0.98
N ILE A 136 -18.47 9.42 0.64
CA ILE A 136 -19.53 9.12 1.62
C ILE A 136 -19.51 7.62 1.92
N ILE A 137 -19.21 7.27 3.18
CA ILE A 137 -19.17 5.87 3.64
C ILE A 137 -20.57 5.37 4.01
N ASN A 138 -21.33 6.19 4.74
CA ASN A 138 -22.65 5.83 5.26
C ASN A 138 -23.54 7.05 5.45
N VAL A 139 -24.84 6.87 5.29
CA VAL A 139 -25.85 7.90 5.56
C VAL A 139 -26.96 7.28 6.41
N ASP A 140 -27.27 7.92 7.53
CA ASP A 140 -28.37 7.54 8.43
C ASP A 140 -29.46 8.62 8.39
N PHE A 141 -30.69 8.21 8.07
CA PHE A 141 -31.87 9.08 8.00
C PHE A 141 -32.82 8.76 9.16
N ARG A 142 -32.63 9.39 10.30
CA ARG A 142 -33.57 9.26 11.44
C ARG A 142 -34.30 10.59 11.68
N GLU A 143 -34.07 11.25 12.81
CA GLU A 143 -34.63 12.57 13.08
C GLU A 143 -33.90 13.67 12.32
N GLU A 144 -32.59 13.46 12.12
CA GLU A 144 -31.70 14.29 11.30
C GLU A 144 -30.85 13.39 10.41
N VAL A 145 -30.16 13.97 9.44
CA VAL A 145 -29.27 13.21 8.56
C VAL A 145 -27.88 13.13 9.16
N GLY A 146 -27.41 11.90 9.44
CA GLY A 146 -26.04 11.61 9.83
C GLY A 146 -25.24 11.11 8.64
N ILE A 147 -24.14 11.75 8.29
CA ILE A 147 -23.28 11.38 7.17
C ILE A 147 -21.89 11.03 7.70
N GLN A 148 -21.45 9.81 7.43
CA GLN A 148 -20.08 9.37 7.66
C GLN A 148 -19.31 9.44 6.35
N MET A 149 -18.13 10.06 6.35
CA MET A 149 -17.36 10.31 5.14
C MET A 149 -15.85 10.23 5.39
N LEU A 150 -15.11 10.01 4.32
CA LEU A 150 -13.66 10.16 4.27
C LEU A 150 -13.34 11.41 3.45
N LEU A 151 -12.60 12.33 4.04
CA LEU A 151 -12.25 13.61 3.44
C LEU A 151 -10.74 13.85 3.55
N ASN A 152 -10.13 14.34 2.49
CA ASN A 152 -8.81 14.96 2.62
C ASN A 152 -8.93 16.34 3.29
N GLU A 153 -7.81 16.87 3.78
CA GLU A 153 -7.76 18.13 4.52
C GLU A 153 -8.39 19.32 3.75
N GLY A 154 -8.21 19.35 2.42
CA GLY A 154 -8.78 20.40 1.56
C GLY A 154 -10.31 20.36 1.52
N VAL A 155 -10.88 19.17 1.30
CA VAL A 155 -12.35 18.97 1.26
C VAL A 155 -12.96 19.18 2.65
N TYR A 156 -12.27 18.74 3.71
CA TYR A 156 -12.70 18.98 5.09
C TYR A 156 -12.76 20.50 5.40
N SER A 157 -11.73 21.24 5.01
CA SER A 157 -11.68 22.70 5.20
C SER A 157 -12.79 23.42 4.45
N LEU A 158 -13.08 23.02 3.19
CA LEU A 158 -14.19 23.56 2.40
C LEU A 158 -15.54 23.25 3.04
N LEU A 159 -15.75 22.01 3.49
CA LEU A 159 -16.98 21.61 4.16
C LEU A 159 -17.17 22.41 5.47
N LYS A 160 -16.11 22.56 6.24
CA LYS A 160 -16.11 23.33 7.50
C LYS A 160 -16.47 24.80 7.26
N GLU A 161 -15.94 25.41 6.20
CA GLU A 161 -16.29 26.79 5.83
C GLU A 161 -17.73 26.88 5.33
N TYR A 162 -18.21 25.89 4.55
CA TYR A 162 -19.58 25.84 4.06
C TYR A 162 -20.62 25.78 5.19
N VAL A 163 -20.34 25.03 6.26
CA VAL A 163 -21.28 24.85 7.38
C VAL A 163 -21.06 25.80 8.56
N LYS A 164 -20.07 26.69 8.48
CA LYS A 164 -19.58 27.54 9.58
C LYS A 164 -20.66 28.39 10.26
N ASP A 165 -21.57 28.95 9.47
CA ASP A 165 -22.60 29.85 9.95
C ASP A 165 -23.93 29.13 10.27
N GLU A 166 -23.98 27.82 10.11
CA GLU A 166 -25.19 27.01 10.28
C GLU A 166 -25.28 26.44 11.71
N GLN A 167 -26.15 26.97 12.52
CA GLN A 167 -26.29 26.62 13.95
C GLN A 167 -26.78 25.18 14.21
N ASN A 168 -27.40 24.54 13.21
CA ASN A 168 -28.00 23.21 13.33
C ASN A 168 -27.18 22.12 12.61
N ILE A 169 -25.91 22.39 12.31
CA ILE A 169 -25.01 21.40 11.72
C ILE A 169 -23.87 21.11 12.68
N GLU A 170 -23.69 19.84 12.97
CA GLU A 170 -22.58 19.35 13.79
C GLU A 170 -21.57 18.65 12.88
N LEU A 171 -20.31 19.07 12.91
CA LEU A 171 -19.22 18.48 12.15
C LEU A 171 -18.06 18.16 13.10
N TYR A 172 -17.64 16.90 13.09
CA TYR A 172 -16.50 16.45 13.90
C TYR A 172 -15.75 15.29 13.27
N THR A 173 -14.46 15.20 13.56
CA THR A 173 -13.63 14.06 13.19
C THR A 173 -13.75 12.95 14.24
N TYR A 174 -13.63 11.70 13.82
CA TYR A 174 -13.58 10.54 14.71
C TYR A 174 -12.49 9.55 14.27
N TYR A 175 -11.94 8.83 15.23
CA TYR A 175 -10.84 7.88 15.02
C TYR A 175 -11.32 6.43 14.98
#